data_d35b479e75627fd58e367884f3029a71
#
_entry.id   d35b479e75627fd58e367884f3029a71
#
_cell.length_a   1.000
_cell.length_b   1.000
_cell.length_c   1.000
_cell.angle_alpha   90.00
_cell.angle_beta   90.00
_cell.angle_gamma   90.00
#
_symmetry.space_group_name_H-M   'P 1'
#
loop_
_entity.id
_entity.type
_entity.pdbx_description
1 polymer ?
#
loop_
_entity_poly.entity_id
_entity_poly.type
_entity_poly.pdbx_seq_one_letter_code
_entity_poly.pdbx_strand_id
1 'polypeptide(L)'
;MSASTSTTPHVSVVIPVYNEEGILRGSVLELREKLRPFGFTYELVLCENGSRDRTVEIGKELEAEYPEVRMLSVGQPNYGLAMKTGILEARGTFVICDEIDLCDTEFYARALALLERTDTDLVVGSKAMVGSNDQRPLVRRMGTRVYNGLLRTVCQYRGTDTHGLKAFKREVLLDTARRCILDRDVFASEFVVRAHREKKKVVEIPFAVREKRPPSINLIKRVPHVLKSVARLAISIRQNER
;
A
#
# COMPACT_ATOMS: atom_id res chain seq x y z
N MET A 1 -27.82 22.53 -16.39
CA MET A 1 -27.54 21.52 -15.38
C MET A 1 -26.96 20.30 -16.07
N SER A 2 -25.64 20.23 -16.16
CA SER A 2 -24.94 19.09 -16.78
C SER A 2 -24.83 17.99 -15.73
N ALA A 3 -25.50 16.87 -15.97
CA ALA A 3 -25.34 15.70 -15.11
C ALA A 3 -23.87 15.20 -15.26
N SER A 4 -23.07 15.39 -14.24
CA SER A 4 -21.76 14.78 -14.10
C SER A 4 -21.97 13.28 -14.08
N THR A 5 -21.79 12.61 -15.22
CA THR A 5 -21.65 11.15 -15.26
C THR A 5 -20.38 10.81 -14.48
N SER A 6 -20.56 10.43 -13.22
CA SER A 6 -19.50 9.91 -12.38
C SER A 6 -19.02 8.59 -12.98
N THR A 7 -18.15 8.65 -13.97
CA THR A 7 -17.49 7.46 -14.51
C THR A 7 -16.57 6.91 -13.43
N THR A 8 -16.77 5.66 -13.05
CA THR A 8 -15.88 4.94 -12.13
C THR A 8 -14.44 5.06 -12.64
N PRO A 9 -13.48 5.55 -11.83
CA PRO A 9 -12.11 5.63 -12.26
C PRO A 9 -11.55 4.24 -12.56
N HIS A 10 -10.64 4.15 -13.52
CA HIS A 10 -9.98 2.89 -13.81
C HIS A 10 -9.05 2.47 -12.66
N VAL A 11 -8.32 3.44 -12.09
CA VAL A 11 -7.36 3.19 -11.01
C VAL A 11 -7.60 4.13 -9.83
N SER A 12 -7.56 3.60 -8.61
CA SER A 12 -7.39 4.38 -7.38
C SER A 12 -5.98 4.19 -6.85
N VAL A 13 -5.23 5.26 -6.69
CA VAL A 13 -3.92 5.24 -6.02
C VAL A 13 -4.13 5.68 -4.58
N VAL A 14 -3.95 4.77 -3.63
CA VAL A 14 -4.11 4.99 -2.19
C VAL A 14 -2.76 5.27 -1.56
N ILE A 15 -2.60 6.44 -0.96
CA ILE A 15 -1.33 6.95 -0.43
C ILE A 15 -1.53 7.42 1.00
N PRO A 16 -1.08 6.67 2.01
CA PRO A 16 -1.01 7.17 3.38
C PRO A 16 -0.02 8.32 3.52
N VAL A 17 -0.40 9.39 4.20
CA VAL A 17 0.44 10.55 4.43
C VAL A 17 0.50 10.91 5.93
N TYR A 18 1.71 11.25 6.41
CA TYR A 18 1.94 11.62 7.81
C TYR A 18 3.14 12.55 7.95
N ASN A 19 2.89 13.81 8.30
CA ASN A 19 3.93 14.85 8.40
C ASN A 19 4.76 14.97 7.12
N GLU A 20 4.08 15.22 6.00
CA GLU A 20 4.66 15.29 4.66
C GLU A 20 4.56 16.69 4.04
N GLU A 21 4.40 17.77 4.84
CA GLU A 21 4.25 19.14 4.35
C GLU A 21 5.33 19.56 3.34
N GLY A 22 6.57 19.06 3.53
CA GLY A 22 7.70 19.44 2.68
C GLY A 22 7.70 18.81 1.29
N ILE A 23 6.96 17.71 1.07
CA ILE A 23 6.99 16.99 -0.21
C ILE A 23 5.61 16.71 -0.81
N LEU A 24 4.53 16.77 -0.02
CA LEU A 24 3.20 16.31 -0.43
C LEU A 24 2.75 16.96 -1.74
N ARG A 25 2.75 18.30 -1.83
CA ARG A 25 2.33 19.01 -3.04
C ARG A 25 3.18 18.63 -4.26
N GLY A 26 4.51 18.66 -4.10
CA GLY A 26 5.43 18.32 -5.19
C GLY A 26 5.26 16.89 -5.68
N SER A 27 5.14 15.93 -4.77
CA SER A 27 4.96 14.51 -5.12
C SER A 27 3.62 14.24 -5.80
N VAL A 28 2.53 14.89 -5.36
CA VAL A 28 1.22 14.75 -6.03
C VAL A 28 1.26 15.33 -7.44
N LEU A 29 1.84 16.50 -7.64
CA LEU A 29 1.97 17.10 -8.97
C LEU A 29 2.85 16.25 -9.89
N GLU A 30 3.99 15.77 -9.39
CA GLU A 30 4.88 14.87 -10.14
C GLU A 30 4.16 13.56 -10.52
N LEU A 31 3.40 12.95 -9.59
CA LEU A 31 2.65 11.73 -9.87
C LEU A 31 1.58 11.96 -10.94
N ARG A 32 0.84 13.07 -10.89
CA ARG A 32 -0.15 13.44 -11.90
C ARG A 32 0.48 13.54 -13.30
N GLU A 33 1.62 14.21 -13.43
CA GLU A 33 2.35 14.28 -14.69
C GLU A 33 2.82 12.92 -15.18
N LYS A 34 3.32 12.06 -14.29
CA LYS A 34 3.72 10.68 -14.60
C LYS A 34 2.56 9.78 -15.03
N LEU A 35 1.35 10.02 -14.51
CA LEU A 35 0.15 9.25 -14.84
C LEU A 35 -0.48 9.69 -16.17
N ARG A 36 -0.26 10.93 -16.60
CA ARG A 36 -0.82 11.49 -17.84
C ARG A 36 -0.62 10.64 -19.11
N PRO A 37 0.58 10.09 -19.36
CA PRO A 37 0.82 9.27 -20.56
C PRO A 37 0.03 7.95 -20.58
N PHE A 38 -0.46 7.46 -19.43
CA PHE A 38 -1.20 6.19 -19.37
C PHE A 38 -2.59 6.25 -19.99
N GLY A 39 -3.20 7.45 -20.08
CA GLY A 39 -4.48 7.66 -20.74
C GLY A 39 -5.71 7.07 -20.02
N PHE A 40 -5.56 6.43 -18.88
CA PHE A 40 -6.68 5.94 -18.07
C PHE A 40 -7.20 6.99 -17.08
N THR A 41 -8.44 6.85 -16.64
CA THR A 41 -9.01 7.66 -15.57
C THR A 41 -8.51 7.18 -14.22
N TYR A 42 -8.17 8.09 -13.32
CA TYR A 42 -7.68 7.73 -11.99
C TYR A 42 -8.19 8.67 -10.90
N GLU A 43 -8.07 8.24 -9.66
CA GLU A 43 -8.14 9.09 -8.47
C GLU A 43 -6.90 8.88 -7.59
N LEU A 44 -6.47 9.93 -6.90
CA LEU A 44 -5.45 9.89 -5.86
C LEU A 44 -6.14 10.04 -4.51
N VAL A 45 -6.09 9.00 -3.68
CA VAL A 45 -6.71 8.98 -2.36
C VAL A 45 -5.61 9.18 -1.31
N LEU A 46 -5.44 10.42 -0.87
CA LEU A 46 -4.50 10.78 0.18
C LEU A 46 -5.12 10.46 1.54
N CYS A 47 -4.52 9.51 2.27
CA CYS A 47 -5.04 9.03 3.55
C CYS A 47 -4.18 9.56 4.70
N GLU A 48 -4.58 10.69 5.26
CA GLU A 48 -3.88 11.35 6.35
C GLU A 48 -4.08 10.59 7.67
N ASN A 49 -3.01 10.42 8.43
CA ASN A 49 -3.02 9.64 9.65
C ASN A 49 -2.46 10.40 10.88
N GLY A 50 -3.09 11.53 11.22
CA GLY A 50 -2.81 12.27 12.46
C GLY A 50 -1.58 13.17 12.38
N SER A 51 -1.33 13.81 11.26
CA SER A 51 -0.25 14.79 11.06
C SER A 51 -0.37 15.99 12.00
N ARG A 52 0.77 16.58 12.34
CA ARG A 52 0.88 17.75 13.22
C ARG A 52 1.45 18.98 12.52
N ASP A 53 1.82 18.82 11.26
CA ASP A 53 2.31 19.86 10.36
C ASP A 53 1.20 20.29 9.38
N ARG A 54 1.54 21.00 8.32
CA ARG A 54 0.59 21.51 7.31
C ARG A 54 0.10 20.45 6.31
N THR A 55 0.38 19.17 6.51
CA THR A 55 -0.03 18.08 5.60
C THR A 55 -1.52 18.10 5.31
N VAL A 56 -2.36 18.29 6.35
CA VAL A 56 -3.84 18.32 6.20
C VAL A 56 -4.28 19.53 5.36
N GLU A 57 -3.71 20.69 5.63
CA GLU A 57 -4.00 21.92 4.89
C GLU A 57 -3.66 21.76 3.40
N ILE A 58 -2.42 21.33 3.11
CA ILE A 58 -1.95 21.08 1.74
C ILE A 58 -2.79 20.04 1.02
N GLY A 59 -3.18 18.95 1.71
CA GLY A 59 -4.05 17.91 1.13
C GLY A 59 -5.42 18.45 0.73
N LYS A 60 -6.03 19.30 1.56
CA LYS A 60 -7.32 19.96 1.25
C LYS A 60 -7.21 20.97 0.10
N GLU A 61 -6.10 21.71 0.02
CA GLU A 61 -5.83 22.57 -1.12
C GLU A 61 -5.74 21.77 -2.42
N LEU A 62 -5.01 20.66 -2.41
CA LEU A 62 -4.89 19.77 -3.56
C LEU A 62 -6.24 19.16 -3.97
N GLU A 63 -7.08 18.74 -3.02
CA GLU A 63 -8.44 18.26 -3.28
C GLU A 63 -9.33 19.35 -3.92
N ALA A 64 -9.19 20.61 -3.50
CA ALA A 64 -9.93 21.72 -4.08
C ALA A 64 -9.43 22.12 -5.48
N GLU A 65 -8.12 21.98 -5.75
CA GLU A 65 -7.50 22.33 -7.02
C GLU A 65 -7.69 21.24 -8.09
N TYR A 66 -7.76 19.96 -7.69
CA TYR A 66 -7.71 18.81 -8.60
C TYR A 66 -8.83 17.82 -8.33
N PRO A 67 -9.81 17.67 -9.22
CA PRO A 67 -11.00 16.85 -9.00
C PRO A 67 -10.70 15.35 -8.84
N GLU A 68 -9.55 14.89 -9.32
CA GLU A 68 -9.08 13.52 -9.15
C GLU A 68 -8.39 13.27 -7.80
N VAL A 69 -8.08 14.31 -7.01
CA VAL A 69 -7.46 14.18 -5.69
C VAL A 69 -8.55 14.18 -4.61
N ARG A 70 -8.44 13.24 -3.68
CA ARG A 70 -9.33 13.14 -2.51
C ARG A 70 -8.52 13.02 -1.25
N MET A 71 -8.94 13.76 -0.22
CA MET A 71 -8.30 13.74 1.10
C MET A 71 -9.19 13.04 2.12
N LEU A 72 -8.67 11.97 2.73
CA LEU A 72 -9.29 11.28 3.86
C LEU A 72 -8.42 11.47 5.10
N SER A 73 -9.01 11.55 6.28
CA SER A 73 -8.27 11.61 7.54
C SER A 73 -8.79 10.59 8.53
N VAL A 74 -7.88 9.86 9.18
CA VAL A 74 -8.22 8.94 10.27
C VAL A 74 -7.94 9.55 11.65
N GLY A 75 -7.39 10.76 11.71
CA GLY A 75 -7.26 11.58 12.91
C GLY A 75 -6.27 11.07 13.97
N GLN A 76 -5.54 10.01 13.71
CA GLN A 76 -4.57 9.44 14.65
C GLN A 76 -3.41 8.75 13.91
N PRO A 77 -2.18 8.72 14.50
CA PRO A 77 -1.03 8.07 13.90
C PRO A 77 -1.23 6.54 13.77
N ASN A 78 -1.69 6.11 12.61
CA ASN A 78 -1.97 4.72 12.33
C ASN A 78 -1.92 4.44 10.82
N TYR A 79 -0.74 4.10 10.33
CA TYR A 79 -0.48 3.82 8.91
C TYR A 79 -1.43 2.73 8.34
N GLY A 80 -1.60 1.62 9.06
CA GLY A 80 -2.43 0.51 8.59
C GLY A 80 -3.91 0.89 8.51
N LEU A 81 -4.41 1.69 9.47
CA LEU A 81 -5.77 2.21 9.42
C LEU A 81 -5.97 3.16 8.23
N ALA A 82 -5.02 4.07 7.99
CA ALA A 82 -5.08 4.97 6.85
C ALA A 82 -5.09 4.21 5.52
N MET A 83 -4.20 3.23 5.36
CA MET A 83 -4.16 2.37 4.17
C MET A 83 -5.49 1.60 4.00
N LYS A 84 -6.00 0.98 5.07
CA LYS A 84 -7.29 0.25 5.04
C LYS A 84 -8.43 1.18 4.67
N THR A 85 -8.52 2.35 5.29
CA THR A 85 -9.57 3.34 4.98
C THR A 85 -9.51 3.74 3.52
N GLY A 86 -8.34 4.06 3.00
CA GLY A 86 -8.17 4.40 1.59
C GLY A 86 -8.59 3.28 0.64
N ILE A 87 -8.24 2.03 0.93
CA ILE A 87 -8.68 0.86 0.14
C ILE A 87 -10.21 0.73 0.14
N LEU A 88 -10.85 0.88 1.30
CA LEU A 88 -12.30 0.74 1.43
C LEU A 88 -13.05 1.87 0.71
N GLU A 89 -12.50 3.07 0.71
CA GLU A 89 -13.05 4.28 0.08
C GLU A 89 -12.65 4.43 -1.41
N ALA A 90 -11.72 3.62 -1.90
CA ALA A 90 -11.31 3.59 -3.30
C ALA A 90 -12.50 3.25 -4.20
N ARG A 91 -12.59 3.92 -5.36
CA ARG A 91 -13.69 3.79 -6.32
C ARG A 91 -13.27 3.07 -7.61
N GLY A 92 -11.96 3.01 -7.87
CA GLY A 92 -11.40 2.45 -9.09
C GLY A 92 -11.62 0.94 -9.24
N THR A 93 -11.61 0.48 -10.47
CA THR A 93 -11.60 -0.96 -10.80
C THR A 93 -10.36 -1.64 -10.22
N PHE A 94 -9.22 -0.98 -10.33
CA PHE A 94 -7.96 -1.39 -9.73
C PHE A 94 -7.57 -0.45 -8.61
N VAL A 95 -6.98 -1.01 -7.56
CA VAL A 95 -6.42 -0.22 -6.45
C VAL A 95 -4.91 -0.43 -6.41
N ILE A 96 -4.17 0.66 -6.34
CA ILE A 96 -2.73 0.68 -6.12
C ILE A 96 -2.46 1.29 -4.76
N CYS A 97 -1.71 0.59 -3.91
CA CYS A 97 -1.23 1.09 -2.62
C CYS A 97 0.23 1.53 -2.77
N ASP A 98 0.50 2.80 -2.55
CA ASP A 98 1.83 3.38 -2.70
C ASP A 98 2.21 4.27 -1.50
N GLU A 99 3.42 4.76 -1.49
CA GLU A 99 3.99 5.69 -0.52
C GLU A 99 4.35 7.01 -1.21
N ILE A 100 4.08 8.15 -0.57
CA ILE A 100 4.19 9.48 -1.18
C ILE A 100 5.62 9.82 -1.68
N ASP A 101 6.63 9.20 -1.12
CA ASP A 101 8.04 9.37 -1.48
C ASP A 101 8.53 8.40 -2.57
N LEU A 102 7.72 7.43 -2.97
CA LEU A 102 8.03 6.47 -4.02
C LEU A 102 7.39 6.86 -5.35
N CYS A 103 6.07 6.83 -5.44
CA CYS A 103 5.28 7.12 -6.65
C CYS A 103 5.84 6.42 -7.88
N ASP A 104 5.99 5.07 -7.78
CA ASP A 104 6.64 4.24 -8.81
C ASP A 104 5.67 3.84 -9.91
N THR A 105 5.57 4.68 -10.92
CA THR A 105 4.69 4.44 -12.08
C THR A 105 5.17 3.29 -13.00
N GLU A 106 6.43 2.86 -12.91
CA GLU A 106 6.90 1.67 -13.61
C GLU A 106 6.28 0.40 -12.97
N PHE A 107 6.24 0.37 -11.63
CA PHE A 107 5.49 -0.68 -10.93
C PHE A 107 4.01 -0.68 -11.35
N TYR A 108 3.37 0.51 -11.46
CA TYR A 108 1.96 0.60 -11.86
C TYR A 108 1.72 -0.02 -13.23
N ALA A 109 2.53 0.34 -14.23
CA ALA A 109 2.41 -0.20 -15.59
C ALA A 109 2.50 -1.72 -15.61
N ARG A 110 3.49 -2.28 -14.93
CA ARG A 110 3.73 -3.73 -14.88
C ARG A 110 2.62 -4.46 -14.13
N ALA A 111 2.17 -3.90 -13.01
CA ALA A 111 1.13 -4.50 -12.19
C ALA A 111 -0.23 -4.46 -12.89
N LEU A 112 -0.62 -3.34 -13.50
CA LEU A 112 -1.87 -3.22 -14.25
C LEU A 112 -1.89 -4.17 -15.45
N ALA A 113 -0.79 -4.30 -16.18
CA ALA A 113 -0.70 -5.26 -17.28
C ALA A 113 -0.94 -6.71 -16.84
N LEU A 114 -0.48 -7.11 -15.65
CA LEU A 114 -0.75 -8.43 -15.07
C LEU A 114 -2.22 -8.57 -14.66
N LEU A 115 -2.79 -7.56 -13.98
CA LEU A 115 -4.17 -7.60 -13.52
C LEU A 115 -5.19 -7.63 -14.64
N GLU A 116 -4.90 -6.94 -15.76
CA GLU A 116 -5.81 -6.85 -16.92
C GLU A 116 -5.71 -8.05 -17.86
N ARG A 117 -4.48 -8.55 -18.08
CA ARG A 117 -4.22 -9.55 -19.12
C ARG A 117 -4.16 -10.98 -18.62
N THR A 118 -4.17 -11.17 -17.31
CA THR A 118 -4.10 -12.50 -16.69
C THR A 118 -5.21 -12.66 -15.65
N ASP A 119 -5.27 -13.84 -15.06
CA ASP A 119 -6.16 -14.15 -13.95
C ASP A 119 -5.60 -13.70 -12.57
N THR A 120 -4.55 -12.86 -12.57
CA THR A 120 -3.96 -12.29 -11.36
C THR A 120 -4.96 -11.41 -10.61
N ASP A 121 -5.06 -11.60 -9.29
CA ASP A 121 -5.93 -10.82 -8.41
C ASP A 121 -5.18 -9.73 -7.65
N LEU A 122 -3.93 -10.04 -7.24
CA LEU A 122 -3.06 -9.18 -6.45
C LEU A 122 -1.63 -9.26 -6.97
N VAL A 123 -1.03 -8.10 -7.21
CA VAL A 123 0.40 -7.95 -7.51
C VAL A 123 1.09 -7.29 -6.31
N VAL A 124 2.19 -7.87 -5.85
CA VAL A 124 3.01 -7.35 -4.75
C VAL A 124 4.40 -7.02 -5.28
N GLY A 125 4.84 -5.79 -5.05
CA GLY A 125 6.22 -5.37 -5.31
C GLY A 125 7.15 -5.95 -4.25
N SER A 126 8.02 -6.87 -4.61
CA SER A 126 8.94 -7.50 -3.66
C SER A 126 10.35 -6.94 -3.75
N LYS A 127 10.83 -6.47 -2.61
CA LYS A 127 12.22 -6.03 -2.41
C LYS A 127 13.17 -7.21 -2.20
N ALA A 128 12.64 -8.38 -1.93
CA ALA A 128 13.43 -9.59 -1.62
C ALA A 128 13.60 -10.54 -2.81
N MET A 129 12.91 -10.28 -3.93
CA MET A 129 13.07 -11.07 -5.16
C MET A 129 14.41 -10.81 -5.85
N VAL A 130 14.86 -11.81 -6.60
CA VAL A 130 15.98 -11.64 -7.56
C VAL A 130 15.57 -10.60 -8.61
N GLY A 131 16.47 -9.64 -8.89
CA GLY A 131 16.18 -8.52 -9.79
C GLY A 131 15.62 -7.27 -9.09
N SER A 132 15.28 -7.34 -7.79
CA SER A 132 15.02 -6.13 -7.01
C SER A 132 16.37 -5.46 -6.70
N ASN A 133 16.52 -4.22 -7.13
CA ASN A 133 17.70 -3.42 -6.76
C ASN A 133 17.50 -2.83 -5.35
N ASP A 134 17.60 -3.68 -4.32
CA ASP A 134 17.46 -3.28 -2.92
C ASP A 134 18.74 -2.62 -2.41
N GLN A 135 18.78 -1.30 -2.43
CA GLN A 135 19.93 -0.48 -1.97
C GLN A 135 19.89 -0.18 -0.46
N ARG A 136 18.93 -0.75 0.29
CA ARG A 136 18.81 -0.55 1.74
C ARG A 136 20.00 -1.17 2.49
N PRO A 137 20.36 -0.65 3.69
CA PRO A 137 21.41 -1.22 4.54
C PRO A 137 21.18 -2.72 4.81
N LEU A 138 22.27 -3.49 4.87
CA LEU A 138 22.23 -4.96 5.05
C LEU A 138 21.35 -5.39 6.25
N VAL A 139 21.43 -4.66 7.37
CA VAL A 139 20.64 -4.94 8.58
C VAL A 139 19.13 -4.89 8.28
N ARG A 140 18.66 -3.94 7.45
CA ARG A 140 17.25 -3.85 7.05
C ARG A 140 16.86 -4.98 6.11
N ARG A 141 17.74 -5.36 5.19
CA ARG A 141 17.54 -6.50 4.29
C ARG A 141 17.43 -7.81 5.07
N MET A 142 18.31 -8.00 6.07
CA MET A 142 18.24 -9.16 7.00
C MET A 142 16.96 -9.14 7.82
N GLY A 143 16.55 -7.99 8.38
CA GLY A 143 15.30 -7.84 9.10
C GLY A 143 14.08 -8.24 8.26
N THR A 144 14.04 -7.83 7.00
CA THR A 144 12.98 -8.24 6.06
C THR A 144 12.98 -9.76 5.84
N ARG A 145 14.15 -10.40 5.67
CA ARG A 145 14.25 -11.85 5.49
C ARG A 145 13.77 -12.63 6.72
N VAL A 146 14.19 -12.19 7.91
CA VAL A 146 13.76 -12.79 9.18
C VAL A 146 12.24 -12.66 9.35
N TYR A 147 11.69 -11.46 9.12
CA TYR A 147 10.26 -11.21 9.21
C TYR A 147 9.47 -12.12 8.26
N ASN A 148 9.86 -12.18 6.99
CA ASN A 148 9.20 -13.04 6.02
C ASN A 148 9.38 -14.53 6.32
N GLY A 149 10.52 -14.93 6.90
CA GLY A 149 10.74 -16.26 7.44
C GLY A 149 9.73 -16.62 8.53
N LEU A 150 9.47 -15.72 9.47
CA LEU A 150 8.45 -15.88 10.51
C LEU A 150 7.04 -15.98 9.89
N LEU A 151 6.70 -15.17 8.92
CA LEU A 151 5.40 -15.26 8.22
C LEU A 151 5.24 -16.60 7.50
N ARG A 152 6.30 -17.13 6.89
CA ARG A 152 6.28 -18.45 6.25
C ARG A 152 5.99 -19.58 7.24
N THR A 153 6.66 -19.58 8.39
CA THR A 153 6.51 -20.63 9.39
C THR A 153 5.19 -20.53 10.15
N VAL A 154 4.79 -19.33 10.55
CA VAL A 154 3.65 -19.12 11.45
C VAL A 154 2.32 -18.98 10.69
N CYS A 155 2.34 -18.29 9.55
CA CYS A 155 1.15 -18.00 8.73
C CYS A 155 1.07 -18.82 7.44
N GLN A 156 2.03 -19.71 7.17
CA GLN A 156 2.14 -20.51 5.94
C GLN A 156 2.17 -19.62 4.68
N TYR A 157 2.69 -18.42 4.81
CA TYR A 157 2.83 -17.49 3.69
C TYR A 157 3.95 -17.95 2.74
N ARG A 158 3.66 -18.04 1.45
CA ARG A 158 4.62 -18.56 0.45
C ARG A 158 5.35 -17.47 -0.32
N GLY A 159 4.99 -16.19 -0.14
CA GLY A 159 5.64 -15.07 -0.83
C GLY A 159 6.96 -14.64 -0.20
N THR A 160 7.57 -13.64 -0.81
CA THR A 160 8.89 -13.10 -0.44
C THR A 160 8.82 -11.73 0.25
N ASP A 161 7.74 -10.96 0.05
CA ASP A 161 7.52 -9.66 0.71
C ASP A 161 6.03 -9.38 0.93
N THR A 162 5.71 -8.65 2.00
CA THR A 162 4.35 -8.20 2.31
C THR A 162 4.26 -6.68 2.43
N HIS A 163 5.39 -5.96 2.44
CA HIS A 163 5.47 -4.53 2.70
C HIS A 163 5.77 -3.69 1.45
N GLY A 164 5.92 -4.30 0.28
CA GLY A 164 6.11 -3.55 -0.96
C GLY A 164 4.81 -2.92 -1.46
N LEU A 165 4.91 -2.20 -2.57
CA LEU A 165 3.75 -1.68 -3.28
C LEU A 165 2.77 -2.80 -3.61
N LYS A 166 1.50 -2.49 -3.74
CA LYS A 166 0.47 -3.46 -4.08
C LYS A 166 -0.45 -2.90 -5.15
N ALA A 167 -0.87 -3.76 -6.06
CA ALA A 167 -1.95 -3.45 -6.99
C ALA A 167 -2.90 -4.64 -7.08
N PHE A 168 -4.21 -4.40 -7.12
CA PHE A 168 -5.18 -5.49 -7.11
C PHE A 168 -6.53 -5.12 -7.72
N LYS A 169 -7.30 -6.14 -8.10
CA LYS A 169 -8.70 -6.01 -8.51
C LYS A 169 -9.55 -5.67 -7.30
N ARG A 170 -10.15 -4.47 -7.28
CA ARG A 170 -10.90 -3.97 -6.12
C ARG A 170 -12.03 -4.92 -5.73
N GLU A 171 -12.88 -5.34 -6.66
CA GLU A 171 -14.02 -6.22 -6.38
C GLU A 171 -13.61 -7.56 -5.74
N VAL A 172 -12.43 -8.08 -6.10
CA VAL A 172 -11.93 -9.37 -5.62
C VAL A 172 -11.36 -9.29 -4.21
N LEU A 173 -10.69 -8.17 -3.88
CA LEU A 173 -9.92 -8.02 -2.63
C LEU A 173 -10.57 -7.09 -1.59
N LEU A 174 -11.66 -6.39 -1.93
CA LEU A 174 -12.31 -5.46 -1.01
C LEU A 174 -12.79 -6.16 0.27
N ASP A 175 -13.39 -7.34 0.14
CA ASP A 175 -13.85 -8.10 1.31
C ASP A 175 -12.69 -8.67 2.12
N THR A 176 -11.59 -9.04 1.48
CA THR A 176 -10.34 -9.39 2.18
C THR A 176 -9.84 -8.21 3.02
N ALA A 177 -9.83 -6.99 2.46
CA ALA A 177 -9.45 -5.79 3.20
C ALA A 177 -10.39 -5.51 4.38
N ARG A 178 -11.70 -5.68 4.22
CA ARG A 178 -12.69 -5.52 5.30
C ARG A 178 -12.44 -6.47 6.47
N ARG A 179 -12.11 -7.73 6.19
CA ARG A 179 -11.81 -8.77 7.20
C ARG A 179 -10.48 -8.60 7.90
N CYS A 180 -9.57 -7.76 7.41
CA CYS A 180 -8.35 -7.42 8.14
C CYS A 180 -8.72 -6.69 9.44
N ILE A 181 -8.24 -7.18 10.58
CA ILE A 181 -8.50 -6.62 11.90
C ILE A 181 -7.29 -5.94 12.52
N LEU A 182 -6.10 -6.22 11.97
CA LEU A 182 -4.87 -5.59 12.41
C LEU A 182 -4.68 -4.25 11.72
N ASP A 183 -4.19 -3.31 12.47
CA ASP A 183 -3.86 -1.97 12.04
C ASP A 183 -2.34 -1.70 12.16
N ARG A 184 -1.94 -0.45 12.07
CA ARG A 184 -0.54 -0.01 12.16
C ARG A 184 0.36 -0.75 11.15
N ASP A 185 1.45 -1.30 11.64
CA ASP A 185 2.54 -1.86 10.83
C ASP A 185 2.17 -3.22 10.19
N VAL A 186 1.09 -3.87 10.61
CA VAL A 186 0.79 -5.28 10.28
C VAL A 186 -0.35 -5.44 9.28
N PHE A 187 -1.14 -4.39 9.05
CA PHE A 187 -2.24 -4.43 8.08
C PHE A 187 -1.79 -4.96 6.71
N ALA A 188 -0.69 -4.42 6.18
CA ALA A 188 -0.17 -4.82 4.87
C ALA A 188 0.15 -6.32 4.79
N SER A 189 0.72 -6.87 5.88
CA SER A 189 1.01 -8.31 5.96
C SER A 189 -0.25 -9.15 6.12
N GLU A 190 -1.20 -8.72 6.96
CA GLU A 190 -2.47 -9.40 7.12
C GLU A 190 -3.22 -9.48 5.79
N PHE A 191 -3.31 -8.37 5.06
CA PHE A 191 -4.00 -8.30 3.78
C PHE A 191 -3.42 -9.28 2.75
N VAL A 192 -2.09 -9.30 2.57
CA VAL A 192 -1.44 -10.20 1.61
C VAL A 192 -1.54 -11.67 2.05
N VAL A 193 -1.34 -11.96 3.34
CA VAL A 193 -1.45 -13.32 3.86
C VAL A 193 -2.87 -13.85 3.73
N ARG A 194 -3.90 -13.03 4.04
CA ARG A 194 -5.31 -13.43 3.85
C ARG A 194 -5.61 -13.69 2.38
N ALA A 195 -5.23 -12.80 1.47
CA ALA A 195 -5.42 -13.00 0.05
C ALA A 195 -4.83 -14.34 -0.41
N HIS A 196 -3.63 -14.67 0.03
CA HIS A 196 -2.97 -15.95 -0.28
C HIS A 196 -3.75 -17.15 0.30
N ARG A 197 -4.22 -17.08 1.55
CA ARG A 197 -4.99 -18.16 2.19
C ARG A 197 -6.38 -18.33 1.57
N GLU A 198 -6.98 -17.25 1.10
CA GLU A 198 -8.24 -17.26 0.34
C GLU A 198 -8.06 -17.74 -1.11
N LYS A 199 -6.85 -18.27 -1.43
CA LYS A 199 -6.50 -18.81 -2.76
C LYS A 199 -6.65 -17.77 -3.89
N LYS A 200 -6.53 -16.48 -3.57
CA LYS A 200 -6.42 -15.45 -4.59
C LYS A 200 -5.11 -15.61 -5.35
N LYS A 201 -5.11 -15.27 -6.63
CA LYS A 201 -3.92 -15.36 -7.46
C LYS A 201 -2.99 -14.19 -7.20
N VAL A 202 -2.02 -14.42 -6.31
CA VAL A 202 -1.01 -13.43 -5.90
C VAL A 202 0.26 -13.64 -6.72
N VAL A 203 0.71 -12.58 -7.40
CA VAL A 203 1.96 -12.55 -8.16
C VAL A 203 2.89 -11.52 -7.51
N GLU A 204 4.15 -11.88 -7.36
CA GLU A 204 5.19 -10.94 -6.92
C GLU A 204 6.03 -10.50 -8.11
N ILE A 205 6.37 -9.22 -8.14
CA ILE A 205 7.30 -8.66 -9.15
C ILE A 205 8.44 -7.93 -8.45
N PRO A 206 9.65 -7.94 -9.00
CA PRO A 206 10.77 -7.25 -8.41
C PRO A 206 10.51 -5.74 -8.37
N PHE A 207 10.82 -5.14 -7.24
CA PHE A 207 10.62 -3.73 -6.95
C PHE A 207 11.91 -3.11 -6.41
N ALA A 208 12.36 -2.01 -7.02
CA ALA A 208 13.56 -1.30 -6.60
C ALA A 208 13.22 -0.27 -5.52
N VAL A 209 13.91 -0.31 -4.39
CA VAL A 209 13.77 0.71 -3.34
C VAL A 209 15.05 1.49 -3.17
N ARG A 210 14.94 2.81 -3.39
CA ARG A 210 15.93 3.80 -2.97
C ARG A 210 15.35 4.57 -1.80
N GLU A 211 15.95 4.41 -0.61
CA GLU A 211 15.54 5.23 0.52
C GLU A 211 15.98 6.69 0.28
N LYS A 212 15.01 7.57 0.13
CA LYS A 212 15.28 9.03 -0.03
C LYS A 212 15.64 9.68 1.31
N ARG A 213 15.35 9.02 2.45
CA ARG A 213 15.58 9.54 3.80
C ARG A 213 16.35 8.53 4.67
N PRO A 214 17.23 9.00 5.58
CA PRO A 214 17.87 8.12 6.55
C PRO A 214 16.80 7.52 7.47
N PRO A 215 16.96 6.24 7.88
CA PRO A 215 15.99 5.57 8.74
C PRO A 215 15.93 6.23 10.12
N SER A 216 14.77 6.71 10.50
CA SER A 216 14.51 7.29 11.83
C SER A 216 14.38 6.25 12.95
N ILE A 217 14.59 4.94 12.68
CA ILE A 217 14.09 3.88 13.55
C ILE A 217 15.21 2.92 13.96
N ASN A 218 15.35 2.72 15.27
CA ASN A 218 16.21 1.69 15.85
C ASN A 218 15.55 0.30 15.69
N LEU A 219 16.07 -0.51 14.78
CA LEU A 219 15.54 -1.84 14.46
C LEU A 219 15.50 -2.80 15.65
N ILE A 220 16.48 -2.74 16.56
CA ILE A 220 16.57 -3.64 17.70
C ILE A 220 15.40 -3.40 18.67
N LYS A 221 15.03 -2.12 18.89
CA LYS A 221 13.89 -1.77 19.75
C LYS A 221 12.53 -2.22 19.17
N ARG A 222 12.45 -2.53 17.86
CA ARG A 222 11.23 -3.01 17.20
C ARG A 222 11.01 -4.51 17.28
N VAL A 223 12.03 -5.31 17.55
CA VAL A 223 11.92 -6.79 17.54
C VAL A 223 10.78 -7.30 18.42
N PRO A 224 10.61 -6.88 19.70
CA PRO A 224 9.50 -7.35 20.52
C PRO A 224 8.13 -6.99 19.94
N HIS A 225 8.01 -5.78 19.36
CA HIS A 225 6.78 -5.34 18.71
C HIS A 225 6.45 -6.19 17.49
N VAL A 226 7.43 -6.49 16.65
CA VAL A 226 7.28 -7.33 15.46
C VAL A 226 6.83 -8.74 15.84
N LEU A 227 7.46 -9.36 16.85
CA LEU A 227 7.07 -10.69 17.32
C LEU A 227 5.63 -10.72 17.85
N LYS A 228 5.25 -9.73 18.66
CA LYS A 228 3.86 -9.56 19.12
C LYS A 228 2.88 -9.40 17.96
N SER A 229 3.27 -8.65 16.95
CA SER A 229 2.45 -8.39 15.76
C SER A 229 2.27 -9.66 14.91
N VAL A 230 3.33 -10.44 14.71
CA VAL A 230 3.24 -11.74 14.00
C VAL A 230 2.38 -12.74 14.80
N ALA A 231 2.51 -12.79 16.12
CA ALA A 231 1.66 -13.63 16.95
C ALA A 231 0.16 -13.24 16.86
N ARG A 232 -0.14 -11.92 16.89
CA ARG A 232 -1.49 -11.42 16.68
C ARG A 232 -2.03 -11.78 15.29
N LEU A 233 -1.19 -11.63 14.26
CA LEU A 233 -1.55 -12.02 12.90
C LEU A 233 -1.90 -13.52 12.81
N ALA A 234 -1.10 -14.38 13.40
CA ALA A 234 -1.35 -15.82 13.42
C ALA A 234 -2.67 -16.19 14.12
N ILE A 235 -2.99 -15.51 15.23
CA ILE A 235 -4.25 -15.70 15.96
C ILE A 235 -5.42 -15.21 15.11
N SER A 236 -5.32 -13.99 14.57
CA SER A 236 -6.36 -13.38 13.72
C SER A 236 -6.72 -14.25 12.53
N ILE A 237 -5.72 -14.78 11.85
CA ILE A 237 -5.93 -15.65 10.68
C ILE A 237 -6.66 -16.93 11.08
N ARG A 238 -6.27 -17.57 12.20
CA ARG A 238 -6.89 -18.83 12.67
C ARG A 238 -8.29 -18.67 13.20
N GLN A 239 -8.63 -17.51 13.79
CA GLN A 239 -9.96 -17.25 14.34
C GLN A 239 -11.03 -17.08 13.25
N ASN A 240 -10.66 -16.60 12.08
CA ASN A 240 -11.58 -16.38 10.97
C ASN A 240 -11.70 -17.58 10.00
N GLU A 241 -11.05 -18.70 10.31
CA GLU A 241 -11.19 -19.97 9.57
C GLU A 241 -12.20 -20.93 10.22
N ARG A 242 -12.78 -20.54 11.37
CA ARG A 242 -13.86 -21.25 12.05
C ARG A 242 -15.19 -20.54 11.78
#